data_23dba1a8e7e83013c8f4a1cf62a3de3e
#
_entry.id   23dba1a8e7e83013c8f4a1cf62a3de3e
#
_cell.length_a   1.000
_cell.length_b   1.000
_cell.length_c   1.000
_cell.angle_alpha   90.00
_cell.angle_beta   90.00
_cell.angle_gamma   90.00
#
_symmetry.space_group_name_H-M   'P 1'
#
loop_
_entity.id
_entity.type
_entity.pdbx_description
1 polymer ?
#
loop_
_entity_poly.entity_id
_entity_poly.type
_entity_poly.pdbx_seq_one_letter_code
_entity_poly.pdbx_strand_id
1 'polypeptide(L)'
;MNSLKPPLEPRLRRRRRLIWGTVLPAILLLVLAARLLTLPIHMGDAQEAHGGDDGAGMVSAADKLHILNIVERWRAPFVEGTGKSVSGDLEGGRTDLDTALERTDNPQDDCTVRTNLVINISQQSDKAKEAGDEAKEKQLAEEALKLIEEGPEGCLDGSDDGNEGEAGRKQQEQKDKLEEQTGQGEPDEEPKDPDEDDDKKEEGSDGEEEEKDPKQKELEERNQNGQQESEANRREEEGEEKGGGGGVDKPW
;
A
#
# COMPACT_ATOMS: atom_id res chain seq x y z
N MET A 1 71.88 2.14 3.72
CA MET A 1 71.73 1.79 2.29
C MET A 1 70.28 1.91 1.93
N ASN A 2 69.87 3.09 1.40
CA ASN A 2 68.49 3.32 0.95
C ASN A 2 68.32 2.75 -0.47
N SER A 3 67.69 1.60 -0.60
CA SER A 3 67.33 1.04 -1.89
C SER A 3 66.15 1.86 -2.47
N LEU A 4 66.51 2.84 -3.32
CA LEU A 4 65.54 3.59 -4.14
C LEU A 4 64.96 2.62 -5.17
N LYS A 5 63.65 2.27 -5.01
CA LYS A 5 62.91 1.49 -6.02
C LYS A 5 63.02 2.23 -7.37
N PRO A 6 63.40 1.57 -8.46
CA PRO A 6 63.51 2.20 -9.77
C PRO A 6 62.16 2.78 -10.20
N PRO A 7 62.10 3.95 -10.86
CA PRO A 7 60.86 4.54 -11.35
C PRO A 7 60.26 3.61 -12.40
N LEU A 8 58.96 3.28 -12.18
CA LEU A 8 58.19 2.45 -13.10
C LEU A 8 58.22 3.06 -14.51
N GLU A 9 58.53 2.24 -15.52
CA GLU A 9 58.54 2.67 -16.92
C GLU A 9 57.20 3.34 -17.32
N PRO A 10 57.24 4.41 -18.16
CA PRO A 10 56.03 5.18 -18.51
C PRO A 10 54.94 4.34 -19.17
N ARG A 11 55.30 3.24 -19.86
CA ARG A 11 54.35 2.28 -20.45
C ARG A 11 53.58 1.49 -19.39
N LEU A 12 54.24 1.11 -18.31
CA LEU A 12 53.61 0.41 -17.17
C LEU A 12 52.68 1.32 -16.38
N ARG A 13 53.05 2.59 -16.21
CA ARG A 13 52.17 3.61 -15.55
C ARG A 13 50.91 3.87 -16.36
N ARG A 14 51.00 3.97 -17.70
CA ARG A 14 49.86 4.17 -18.59
C ARG A 14 48.92 2.94 -18.58
N ARG A 15 49.48 1.73 -18.65
CA ARG A 15 48.73 0.45 -18.59
C ARG A 15 48.00 0.31 -17.24
N ARG A 16 48.68 0.63 -16.15
CA ARG A 16 48.11 0.58 -14.79
C ARG A 16 46.97 1.58 -14.62
N ARG A 17 47.11 2.81 -15.15
CA ARG A 17 46.03 3.81 -15.15
C ARG A 17 44.83 3.37 -15.97
N LEU A 18 45.02 2.76 -17.12
CA LEU A 18 43.94 2.21 -17.94
C LEU A 18 43.22 1.05 -17.22
N ILE A 19 43.98 0.13 -16.63
CA ILE A 19 43.41 -1.01 -15.88
C ILE A 19 42.56 -0.47 -14.70
N TRP A 20 43.07 0.43 -13.88
CA TRP A 20 42.33 0.99 -12.77
C TRP A 20 41.14 1.85 -13.24
N GLY A 21 41.27 2.56 -14.36
CA GLY A 21 40.21 3.35 -14.97
C GLY A 21 39.05 2.52 -15.54
N THR A 22 39.29 1.24 -15.87
CA THR A 22 38.23 0.32 -16.37
C THR A 22 37.72 -0.64 -15.29
N VAL A 23 38.58 -1.13 -14.43
CA VAL A 23 38.22 -2.11 -13.38
C VAL A 23 37.34 -1.51 -12.31
N LEU A 24 37.62 -0.30 -11.87
CA LEU A 24 36.78 0.37 -10.85
C LEU A 24 35.32 0.60 -11.31
N PRO A 25 35.07 1.20 -12.50
CA PRO A 25 33.71 1.31 -13.01
C PRO A 25 33.03 -0.05 -13.22
N ALA A 26 33.78 -1.05 -13.71
CA ALA A 26 33.23 -2.40 -13.90
C ALA A 26 32.79 -3.05 -12.59
N ILE A 27 33.59 -2.94 -11.53
CA ILE A 27 33.21 -3.42 -10.19
C ILE A 27 31.98 -2.69 -9.67
N LEU A 28 31.94 -1.36 -9.85
CA LEU A 28 30.81 -0.53 -9.40
C LEU A 28 29.52 -0.93 -10.13
N LEU A 29 29.58 -1.17 -11.43
CA LEU A 29 28.43 -1.67 -12.21
C LEU A 29 27.99 -3.07 -11.79
N LEU A 30 28.94 -3.96 -11.49
CA LEU A 30 28.62 -5.30 -10.99
C LEU A 30 27.93 -5.26 -9.63
N VAL A 31 28.40 -4.41 -8.71
CA VAL A 31 27.75 -4.20 -7.40
C VAL A 31 26.35 -3.64 -7.57
N LEU A 32 26.16 -2.65 -8.45
CA LEU A 32 24.86 -2.09 -8.74
C LEU A 32 23.92 -3.13 -9.37
N ALA A 33 24.40 -3.89 -10.35
CA ALA A 33 23.62 -4.96 -10.97
C ALA A 33 23.21 -6.05 -9.96
N ALA A 34 24.13 -6.49 -9.11
CA ALA A 34 23.82 -7.43 -8.04
C ALA A 34 22.78 -6.87 -7.08
N ARG A 35 22.85 -5.58 -6.74
CA ARG A 35 21.88 -4.92 -5.89
C ARG A 35 20.49 -4.86 -6.52
N LEU A 36 20.39 -4.48 -7.78
CA LEU A 36 19.11 -4.44 -8.50
C LEU A 36 18.44 -5.82 -8.59
N LEU A 37 19.23 -6.88 -8.73
CA LEU A 37 18.72 -8.26 -8.74
C LEU A 37 18.23 -8.76 -7.37
N THR A 38 18.71 -8.17 -6.26
CA THR A 38 18.26 -8.56 -4.91
C THR A 38 17.04 -7.76 -4.42
N LEU A 39 16.70 -6.64 -5.06
CA LEU A 39 15.54 -5.83 -4.66
C LEU A 39 14.21 -6.62 -4.68
N PRO A 40 13.87 -7.37 -5.76
CA PRO A 40 12.63 -8.15 -5.80
C PRO A 40 12.55 -9.21 -4.68
N ILE A 41 13.70 -9.79 -4.31
CA ILE A 41 13.75 -10.81 -3.23
C ILE A 41 13.36 -10.17 -1.89
N HIS A 42 13.94 -9.01 -1.56
CA HIS A 42 13.64 -8.34 -0.29
C HIS A 42 12.22 -7.73 -0.26
N MET A 43 11.68 -7.36 -1.42
CA MET A 43 10.27 -6.99 -1.52
C MET A 43 9.34 -8.19 -1.33
N GLY A 44 9.71 -9.36 -1.86
CA GLY A 44 8.99 -10.62 -1.61
C GLY A 44 9.00 -10.99 -0.12
N ASP A 45 10.16 -10.91 0.55
CA ASP A 45 10.26 -11.11 2.01
C ASP A 45 9.31 -10.17 2.77
N ALA A 46 9.21 -8.90 2.35
CA ALA A 46 8.34 -7.91 2.98
C ALA A 46 6.85 -8.20 2.74
N GLN A 47 6.48 -8.64 1.54
CA GLN A 47 5.09 -9.02 1.20
C GLN A 47 4.65 -10.27 1.97
N GLU A 48 5.51 -11.29 2.07
CA GLU A 48 5.23 -12.48 2.87
C GLU A 48 5.04 -12.13 4.35
N ALA A 49 5.92 -11.29 4.91
CA ALA A 49 5.80 -10.80 6.28
C ALA A 49 4.51 -10.00 6.50
N HIS A 50 4.12 -9.17 5.53
CA HIS A 50 2.86 -8.42 5.58
C HIS A 50 1.64 -9.35 5.56
N GLY A 51 1.64 -10.36 4.68
CA GLY A 51 0.56 -11.36 4.62
C GLY A 51 0.42 -12.20 5.90
N GLY A 52 1.48 -12.28 6.70
CA GLY A 52 1.51 -12.95 8.01
C GLY A 52 1.36 -12.03 9.21
N ASP A 53 1.05 -10.74 9.01
CA ASP A 53 1.02 -9.71 10.07
C ASP A 53 2.32 -9.63 10.89
N ASP A 54 3.45 -10.04 10.27
CA ASP A 54 4.79 -9.99 10.88
C ASP A 54 5.45 -8.63 10.66
N GLY A 55 5.07 -7.64 11.45
CA GLY A 55 5.67 -6.31 11.36
C GLY A 55 7.18 -6.29 11.64
N ALA A 56 7.70 -7.19 12.49
CA ALA A 56 9.14 -7.30 12.76
C ALA A 56 9.88 -7.86 11.53
N GLY A 57 9.30 -8.84 10.84
CA GLY A 57 9.79 -9.35 9.56
C GLY A 57 9.85 -8.26 8.50
N MET A 58 8.82 -7.41 8.40
CA MET A 58 8.79 -6.26 7.49
C MET A 58 9.92 -5.26 7.79
N VAL A 59 10.13 -4.88 9.05
CA VAL A 59 11.24 -4.01 9.46
C VAL A 59 12.59 -4.63 9.10
N SER A 60 12.77 -5.93 9.34
CA SER A 60 14.00 -6.64 8.94
C SER A 60 14.22 -6.66 7.42
N ALA A 61 13.16 -6.74 6.61
CA ALA A 61 13.23 -6.63 5.16
C ALA A 61 13.60 -5.20 4.75
N ALA A 62 13.03 -4.17 5.42
CA ALA A 62 13.34 -2.77 5.18
C ALA A 62 14.82 -2.45 5.42
N ASP A 63 15.45 -2.98 6.46
CA ASP A 63 16.89 -2.83 6.73
C ASP A 63 17.74 -3.27 5.53
N LYS A 64 17.36 -4.37 4.89
CA LYS A 64 18.02 -4.86 3.68
C LYS A 64 17.76 -3.94 2.47
N LEU A 65 16.57 -3.33 2.39
CA LEU A 65 16.20 -2.38 1.34
C LEU A 65 16.93 -1.05 1.49
N HIS A 66 17.29 -0.61 2.69
CA HIS A 66 18.06 0.61 2.92
C HIS A 66 19.47 0.58 2.31
N ILE A 67 20.07 -0.61 2.14
CA ILE A 67 21.43 -0.75 1.59
C ILE A 67 21.42 -0.31 0.12
N LEU A 68 22.13 0.79 -0.22
CA LEU A 68 22.22 1.35 -1.57
C LEU A 68 20.86 1.65 -2.22
N ASN A 69 19.90 2.15 -1.43
CA ASN A 69 18.58 2.56 -1.90
C ASN A 69 18.67 3.90 -2.66
N ILE A 70 19.13 3.85 -3.92
CA ILE A 70 19.36 5.04 -4.76
C ILE A 70 18.35 5.20 -5.90
N VAL A 71 17.61 4.15 -6.24
CA VAL A 71 16.66 4.14 -7.37
C VAL A 71 15.24 4.38 -6.86
N GLU A 72 14.74 3.54 -5.98
CA GLU A 72 13.38 3.65 -5.42
C GLU A 72 13.49 4.02 -3.93
N ARG A 73 13.87 5.25 -3.68
CA ARG A 73 14.27 5.74 -2.35
C ARG A 73 13.14 5.70 -1.32
N TRP A 74 11.91 5.64 -1.78
CA TRP A 74 10.71 5.58 -0.95
C TRP A 74 10.43 4.18 -0.38
N ARG A 75 10.84 3.10 -1.07
CA ARG A 75 10.44 1.71 -0.71
C ARG A 75 10.92 1.28 0.68
N ALA A 76 12.16 1.57 1.04
CA ALA A 76 12.69 1.15 2.33
C ALA A 76 11.92 1.81 3.50
N PRO A 77 11.77 3.14 3.58
CA PRO A 77 10.96 3.76 4.64
C PRO A 77 9.48 3.37 4.55
N PHE A 78 8.92 3.08 3.37
CA PHE A 78 7.57 2.57 3.23
C PHE A 78 7.37 1.22 3.93
N VAL A 79 8.24 0.25 3.64
CA VAL A 79 8.18 -1.09 4.25
C VAL A 79 8.45 -1.01 5.76
N GLU A 80 9.40 -0.16 6.20
CA GLU A 80 9.70 0.05 7.61
C GLU A 80 8.50 0.66 8.34
N GLY A 81 7.91 1.72 7.80
CA GLY A 81 6.77 2.41 8.38
C GLY A 81 5.52 1.53 8.45
N THR A 82 5.24 0.76 7.39
CA THR A 82 4.15 -0.21 7.39
C THR A 82 4.40 -1.31 8.44
N GLY A 83 5.62 -1.85 8.53
CA GLY A 83 5.98 -2.86 9.52
C GLY A 83 5.86 -2.38 10.96
N LYS A 84 6.26 -1.13 11.25
CA LYS A 84 6.06 -0.49 12.56
C LYS A 84 4.57 -0.33 12.87
N SER A 85 3.77 0.09 11.89
CA SER A 85 2.31 0.24 12.04
C SER A 85 1.64 -1.09 12.37
N VAL A 86 1.98 -2.16 11.66
CA VAL A 86 1.51 -3.54 11.93
C VAL A 86 1.92 -4.00 13.34
N SER A 87 3.12 -3.64 13.79
CA SER A 87 3.61 -3.94 15.15
C SER A 87 2.97 -3.07 16.25
N GLY A 88 2.12 -2.09 15.88
CA GLY A 88 1.43 -1.18 16.83
C GLY A 88 2.22 0.08 17.20
N ASP A 89 3.43 0.27 16.68
CA ASP A 89 4.21 1.51 16.78
C ASP A 89 3.74 2.50 15.69
N LEU A 90 2.55 3.08 15.91
CA LEU A 90 1.93 3.96 14.93
C LEU A 90 2.70 5.28 14.73
N GLU A 91 3.29 5.84 15.78
CA GLU A 91 4.06 7.09 15.69
C GLU A 91 5.36 6.89 14.90
N GLY A 92 6.09 5.81 15.18
CA GLY A 92 7.27 5.43 14.40
C GLY A 92 6.91 5.09 12.96
N GLY A 93 5.82 4.36 12.75
CA GLY A 93 5.30 4.01 11.44
C GLY A 93 4.94 5.22 10.60
N ARG A 94 4.23 6.19 11.21
CA ARG A 94 3.88 7.46 10.57
C ARG A 94 5.11 8.24 10.10
N THR A 95 6.12 8.38 10.97
CA THR A 95 7.35 9.11 10.64
C THR A 95 8.05 8.54 9.41
N ASP A 96 8.09 7.21 9.29
CA ASP A 96 8.71 6.56 8.14
C ASP A 96 7.85 6.65 6.88
N LEU A 97 6.51 6.54 7.02
CA LEU A 97 5.58 6.71 5.89
C LEU A 97 5.59 8.15 5.36
N ASP A 98 5.67 9.16 6.22
CA ASP A 98 5.87 10.56 5.81
C ASP A 98 7.19 10.70 5.01
N THR A 99 8.27 10.10 5.53
CA THR A 99 9.57 10.06 4.83
C THR A 99 9.49 9.34 3.49
N ALA A 100 8.69 8.28 3.40
CA ALA A 100 8.46 7.57 2.15
C ALA A 100 7.71 8.45 1.15
N LEU A 101 6.64 9.12 1.58
CA LEU A 101 5.82 9.99 0.76
C LEU A 101 6.64 11.15 0.16
N GLU A 102 7.51 11.79 0.96
CA GLU A 102 8.42 12.83 0.48
C GLU A 102 9.42 12.36 -0.60
N ARG A 103 9.59 11.04 -0.76
CA ARG A 103 10.56 10.42 -1.69
C ARG A 103 9.92 9.75 -2.89
N THR A 104 8.61 9.80 -3.02
CA THR A 104 7.92 9.30 -4.21
C THR A 104 8.15 10.26 -5.38
N ASP A 105 8.32 9.70 -6.58
CA ASP A 105 8.65 10.47 -7.79
C ASP A 105 7.53 10.40 -8.85
N ASN A 106 6.49 9.60 -8.61
CA ASN A 106 5.38 9.42 -9.54
C ASN A 106 4.03 9.25 -8.80
N PRO A 107 2.90 9.48 -9.46
CA PRO A 107 1.57 9.43 -8.84
C PRO A 107 1.19 8.07 -8.26
N GLN A 108 1.59 6.96 -8.89
CA GLN A 108 1.24 5.61 -8.43
C GLN A 108 1.97 5.25 -7.13
N ASP A 109 3.26 5.57 -7.03
CA ASP A 109 4.03 5.39 -5.81
C ASP A 109 3.50 6.29 -4.68
N ASP A 110 3.15 7.56 -5.00
CA ASP A 110 2.51 8.49 -4.05
C ASP A 110 1.20 7.89 -3.52
N CYS A 111 0.32 7.43 -4.41
CA CYS A 111 -0.94 6.81 -4.04
C CYS A 111 -0.76 5.62 -3.09
N THR A 112 0.17 4.71 -3.39
CA THR A 112 0.48 3.54 -2.57
C THR A 112 0.93 3.94 -1.16
N VAL A 113 1.88 4.87 -1.06
CA VAL A 113 2.43 5.32 0.23
C VAL A 113 1.38 6.11 1.02
N ARG A 114 0.67 7.01 0.36
CA ARG A 114 -0.40 7.83 0.94
C ARG A 114 -1.51 6.98 1.53
N THR A 115 -1.93 5.93 0.86
CA THR A 115 -2.92 4.97 1.36
C THR A 115 -2.50 4.38 2.71
N ASN A 116 -1.25 3.93 2.82
CA ASN A 116 -0.74 3.37 4.08
C ASN A 116 -0.58 4.43 5.19
N LEU A 117 -0.23 5.65 4.83
CA LEU A 117 -0.16 6.77 5.77
C LEU A 117 -1.56 7.14 6.30
N VAL A 118 -2.56 7.20 5.43
CA VAL A 118 -3.97 7.41 5.81
C VAL A 118 -4.44 6.31 6.76
N ILE A 119 -4.18 5.05 6.45
CA ILE A 119 -4.52 3.91 7.34
C ILE A 119 -3.83 4.05 8.70
N ASN A 120 -2.56 4.42 8.74
CA ASN A 120 -1.82 4.62 9.99
C ASN A 120 -2.44 5.74 10.85
N ILE A 121 -2.75 6.90 10.24
CA ILE A 121 -3.35 8.04 10.95
C ILE A 121 -4.79 7.69 11.41
N SER A 122 -5.57 6.97 10.60
CA SER A 122 -6.88 6.46 10.99
C SER A 122 -6.78 5.54 12.22
N GLN A 123 -5.80 4.64 12.27
CA GLN A 123 -5.55 3.81 13.46
C GLN A 123 -5.14 4.64 14.68
N GLN A 124 -4.40 5.74 14.50
CA GLN A 124 -4.10 6.67 15.61
C GLN A 124 -5.37 7.39 16.09
N SER A 125 -6.28 7.76 15.16
CA SER A 125 -7.60 8.34 15.50
C SER A 125 -8.44 7.35 16.30
N ASP A 126 -8.49 6.08 15.90
CA ASP A 126 -9.19 5.03 16.65
C ASP A 126 -8.64 4.87 18.08
N LYS A 127 -7.32 4.88 18.25
CA LYS A 127 -6.69 4.83 19.58
C LYS A 127 -7.04 6.06 20.44
N ALA A 128 -7.14 7.24 19.83
CA ALA A 128 -7.57 8.45 20.53
C ALA A 128 -9.03 8.33 20.99
N LYS A 129 -9.91 7.79 20.15
CA LYS A 129 -11.30 7.47 20.47
C LYS A 129 -11.40 6.49 21.63
N GLU A 130 -10.66 5.38 21.59
CA GLU A 130 -10.60 4.39 22.67
C GLU A 130 -10.12 4.99 23.99
N ALA A 131 -9.22 5.99 23.92
CA ALA A 131 -8.73 6.72 25.09
C ALA A 131 -9.68 7.82 25.58
N GLY A 132 -10.79 8.08 24.86
CA GLY A 132 -11.76 9.15 25.16
C GLY A 132 -11.24 10.55 24.84
N ASP A 133 -10.21 10.67 23.99
CA ASP A 133 -9.65 11.95 23.53
C ASP A 133 -10.31 12.37 22.20
N GLU A 134 -11.56 12.82 22.30
CA GLU A 134 -12.37 13.24 21.14
C GLU A 134 -11.71 14.37 20.32
N ALA A 135 -10.96 15.26 20.98
CA ALA A 135 -10.28 16.35 20.29
C ALA A 135 -9.16 15.82 19.39
N LYS A 136 -8.39 14.87 19.89
CA LYS A 136 -7.31 14.22 19.15
C LYS A 136 -7.86 13.30 18.06
N GLU A 137 -8.91 12.53 18.36
CA GLU A 137 -9.62 11.71 17.37
C GLU A 137 -10.00 12.54 16.16
N LYS A 138 -10.75 13.63 16.39
CA LYS A 138 -11.22 14.51 15.32
C LYS A 138 -10.07 15.17 14.55
N GLN A 139 -9.04 15.64 15.25
CA GLN A 139 -7.87 16.25 14.61
C GLN A 139 -7.18 15.27 13.66
N LEU A 140 -6.97 14.01 14.08
CA LEU A 140 -6.33 12.98 13.28
C LEU A 140 -7.21 12.56 12.09
N ALA A 141 -8.52 12.46 12.30
CA ALA A 141 -9.47 12.16 11.23
C ALA A 141 -9.48 13.26 10.16
N GLU A 142 -9.54 14.54 10.55
CA GLU A 142 -9.44 15.68 9.62
C GLU A 142 -8.11 15.70 8.85
N GLU A 143 -7.01 15.35 9.51
CA GLU A 143 -5.70 15.24 8.88
C GLU A 143 -5.65 14.13 7.83
N ALA A 144 -6.20 12.96 8.13
CA ALA A 144 -6.26 11.84 7.20
C ALA A 144 -7.16 12.16 5.99
N LEU A 145 -8.32 12.80 6.20
CA LEU A 145 -9.19 13.27 5.11
C LEU A 145 -8.46 14.24 4.19
N LYS A 146 -7.73 15.19 4.76
CA LYS A 146 -6.94 16.14 3.98
C LYS A 146 -5.88 15.44 3.13
N LEU A 147 -5.21 14.42 3.67
CA LEU A 147 -4.23 13.62 2.91
C LEU A 147 -4.89 12.91 1.71
N ILE A 148 -6.12 12.40 1.88
CA ILE A 148 -6.88 11.81 0.78
C ILE A 148 -7.19 12.85 -0.30
N GLU A 149 -7.66 14.04 0.09
CA GLU A 149 -7.98 15.13 -0.83
C GLU A 149 -6.77 15.66 -1.60
N GLU A 150 -5.60 15.68 -0.96
CA GLU A 150 -4.34 16.12 -1.57
C GLU A 150 -3.67 15.01 -2.42
N GLY A 151 -4.29 13.84 -2.54
CA GLY A 151 -3.78 12.72 -3.33
C GLY A 151 -3.78 12.99 -4.83
N PRO A 152 -2.95 12.24 -5.58
CA PRO A 152 -2.94 12.37 -7.04
C PRO A 152 -4.28 11.98 -7.66
N GLU A 153 -4.57 12.59 -8.81
CA GLU A 153 -5.75 12.26 -9.61
C GLU A 153 -5.74 10.76 -9.97
N GLY A 154 -6.89 10.11 -9.88
CA GLY A 154 -7.01 8.67 -10.15
C GLY A 154 -6.62 7.75 -9.00
N CYS A 155 -6.13 8.30 -7.88
CA CYS A 155 -5.79 7.51 -6.71
C CYS A 155 -7.05 7.05 -5.95
N LEU A 156 -7.90 7.98 -5.56
CA LEU A 156 -9.09 7.66 -4.75
C LEU A 156 -10.12 6.81 -5.49
N ASP A 157 -10.34 7.07 -6.77
CA ASP A 157 -11.27 6.29 -7.60
C ASP A 157 -10.64 4.99 -8.13
N GLY A 158 -9.35 4.78 -7.89
CA GLY A 158 -8.61 3.59 -8.29
C GLY A 158 -8.30 3.51 -9.79
N SER A 159 -8.57 4.57 -10.57
CA SER A 159 -8.37 4.54 -12.04
C SER A 159 -6.91 4.60 -12.45
N ASP A 160 -6.03 5.19 -11.61
CA ASP A 160 -4.58 5.27 -11.83
C ASP A 160 -3.80 5.16 -10.51
N ASP A 161 -4.17 4.20 -9.67
CA ASP A 161 -3.54 3.97 -8.36
C ASP A 161 -2.28 3.09 -8.42
N GLY A 162 -1.96 2.54 -9.59
CA GLY A 162 -0.83 1.65 -9.80
C GLY A 162 -0.96 0.28 -9.15
N ASN A 163 -2.14 -0.06 -8.57
CA ASN A 163 -2.39 -1.27 -7.80
C ASN A 163 -3.78 -1.89 -8.11
N GLU A 164 -4.19 -1.86 -9.37
CA GLU A 164 -5.43 -2.46 -9.87
C GLU A 164 -6.71 -2.02 -9.11
N GLY A 165 -6.73 -0.79 -8.60
CA GLY A 165 -7.83 -0.21 -7.83
C GLY A 165 -7.84 -0.55 -6.35
N GLU A 166 -6.87 -1.33 -5.85
CA GLU A 166 -6.85 -1.73 -4.44
C GLU A 166 -6.55 -0.55 -3.49
N ALA A 167 -5.58 0.30 -3.85
CA ALA A 167 -5.25 1.47 -3.04
C ALA A 167 -6.42 2.46 -2.99
N GLY A 168 -7.06 2.73 -4.13
CA GLY A 168 -8.24 3.58 -4.20
C GLY A 168 -9.39 3.06 -3.35
N ARG A 169 -9.70 1.77 -3.44
CA ARG A 169 -10.74 1.14 -2.62
C ARG A 169 -10.44 1.27 -1.12
N LYS A 170 -9.21 1.01 -0.70
CA LYS A 170 -8.80 1.17 0.71
C LYS A 170 -8.90 2.64 1.16
N GLN A 171 -8.52 3.59 0.32
CA GLN A 171 -8.69 5.00 0.64
C GLN A 171 -10.17 5.40 0.76
N GLN A 172 -11.04 4.89 -0.12
CA GLN A 172 -12.47 5.15 -0.02
C GLN A 172 -13.06 4.60 1.29
N GLU A 173 -12.72 3.35 1.65
CA GLU A 173 -13.13 2.76 2.94
C GLU A 173 -12.67 3.61 4.14
N GLN A 174 -11.44 4.14 4.10
CA GLN A 174 -10.94 5.01 5.15
C GLN A 174 -11.65 6.37 5.15
N LYS A 175 -11.92 6.93 3.97
CA LYS A 175 -12.63 8.20 3.83
C LYS A 175 -14.02 8.13 4.47
N ASP A 176 -14.81 7.13 4.12
CA ASP A 176 -16.17 6.96 4.65
C ASP A 176 -16.17 6.88 6.20
N LYS A 177 -15.25 6.09 6.76
CA LYS A 177 -15.04 5.97 8.20
C LYS A 177 -14.62 7.29 8.86
N LEU A 178 -13.70 8.04 8.26
CA LEU A 178 -13.17 9.29 8.79
C LEU A 178 -14.21 10.43 8.71
N GLU A 179 -15.04 10.45 7.66
CA GLU A 179 -16.15 11.38 7.52
C GLU A 179 -17.19 11.16 8.62
N GLU A 180 -17.49 9.90 8.98
CA GLU A 180 -18.32 9.58 10.13
C GLU A 180 -17.72 10.12 11.44
N GLN A 181 -16.41 9.90 11.67
CA GLN A 181 -15.70 10.37 12.88
C GLN A 181 -15.66 11.90 12.99
N THR A 182 -15.62 12.61 11.89
CA THR A 182 -15.60 14.09 11.86
C THR A 182 -16.99 14.71 11.87
N GLY A 183 -18.04 13.90 11.64
CA GLY A 183 -19.41 14.36 11.44
C GLY A 183 -19.60 15.09 10.10
N GLN A 184 -18.74 14.83 9.13
CA GLN A 184 -18.83 15.37 7.77
C GLN A 184 -19.51 14.37 6.81
N GLY A 185 -19.75 13.13 7.24
CA GLY A 185 -20.48 12.14 6.47
C GLY A 185 -21.92 12.60 6.23
N GLU A 186 -22.47 12.31 5.04
CA GLU A 186 -23.91 12.44 4.84
C GLU A 186 -24.60 11.59 5.90
N PRO A 187 -25.66 12.10 6.58
CA PRO A 187 -26.36 11.28 7.54
C PRO A 187 -26.89 10.04 6.81
N ASP A 188 -26.45 8.87 7.27
CA ASP A 188 -27.02 7.59 6.83
C ASP A 188 -28.53 7.75 6.82
N GLU A 189 -29.19 7.66 5.67
CA GLU A 189 -30.61 7.46 5.62
C GLU A 189 -30.86 6.16 6.38
N GLU A 190 -31.37 6.27 7.64
CA GLU A 190 -31.84 5.13 8.40
C GLU A 190 -32.65 4.21 7.48
N PRO A 191 -32.36 2.91 7.45
CA PRO A 191 -33.20 1.99 6.69
C PRO A 191 -34.64 2.16 7.19
N LYS A 192 -35.48 2.75 6.35
CA LYS A 192 -36.92 2.86 6.63
C LYS A 192 -37.43 1.47 6.88
N ASP A 193 -37.81 1.22 8.13
CA ASP A 193 -38.53 0.01 8.56
C ASP A 193 -39.74 -0.17 7.63
N PRO A 194 -39.95 -1.35 7.01
CA PRO A 194 -41.03 -1.53 6.06
C PRO A 194 -42.41 -1.79 6.68
N ASP A 195 -42.60 -1.54 7.96
CA ASP A 195 -43.88 -1.81 8.66
C ASP A 195 -44.42 -0.56 9.38
N GLU A 196 -44.98 0.39 8.63
CA GLU A 196 -46.12 1.19 9.09
C GLU A 196 -47.15 1.31 7.95
N ASP A 197 -48.08 0.35 7.95
CA ASP A 197 -49.36 0.45 7.27
C ASP A 197 -50.10 1.69 7.79
N ASP A 198 -50.42 2.63 6.92
CA ASP A 198 -51.67 3.37 7.11
C ASP A 198 -52.31 3.73 5.76
N ASP A 199 -53.52 3.20 5.63
CA ASP A 199 -54.49 3.38 4.56
C ASP A 199 -54.65 4.84 4.12
N LYS A 200 -54.44 5.11 2.81
CA LYS A 200 -55.36 5.95 2.02
C LYS A 200 -55.16 5.88 0.52
N LYS A 201 -56.13 5.22 -0.13
CA LYS A 201 -56.80 5.47 -1.41
C LYS A 201 -56.08 6.27 -2.53
N GLU A 202 -55.89 5.55 -3.65
CA GLU A 202 -56.26 5.83 -5.05
C GLU A 202 -56.05 7.27 -5.61
N GLU A 203 -55.17 7.39 -6.59
CA GLU A 203 -55.52 7.48 -8.03
C GLU A 203 -54.25 7.59 -8.90
N GLY A 204 -54.23 6.80 -9.94
CA GLY A 204 -53.35 6.52 -11.01
C GLY A 204 -52.37 7.57 -11.53
N SER A 205 -51.20 7.13 -11.95
CA SER A 205 -50.65 7.43 -13.28
C SER A 205 -49.31 6.69 -13.49
N ASP A 206 -49.25 5.98 -14.59
CA ASP A 206 -48.13 5.63 -15.47
C ASP A 206 -46.74 5.44 -14.87
N GLY A 207 -46.24 4.21 -15.09
CA GLY A 207 -44.84 3.78 -14.88
C GLY A 207 -43.88 4.54 -15.81
N GLU A 208 -42.92 5.18 -15.21
CA GLU A 208 -41.62 5.39 -15.82
C GLU A 208 -40.63 4.47 -15.08
N GLU A 209 -40.23 3.39 -15.77
CA GLU A 209 -39.04 2.64 -15.41
C GLU A 209 -37.86 3.62 -15.51
N GLU A 210 -37.35 4.11 -14.38
CA GLU A 210 -36.06 4.79 -14.34
C GLU A 210 -35.00 3.82 -14.85
N GLU A 211 -34.52 4.06 -16.04
CA GLU A 211 -33.42 3.36 -16.68
C GLU A 211 -32.17 3.64 -15.82
N LYS A 212 -31.80 2.69 -14.95
CA LYS A 212 -30.58 2.77 -14.14
C LYS A 212 -29.41 3.07 -15.05
N ASP A 213 -28.59 4.05 -14.64
CA ASP A 213 -27.36 4.47 -15.32
C ASP A 213 -26.52 3.23 -15.69
N PRO A 214 -26.07 3.11 -16.94
CA PRO A 214 -25.24 1.98 -17.40
C PRO A 214 -24.03 1.72 -16.49
N LYS A 215 -23.47 2.77 -15.88
CA LYS A 215 -22.37 2.63 -14.90
C LYS A 215 -22.81 1.97 -13.60
N GLN A 216 -24.01 2.19 -13.14
CA GLN A 216 -24.54 1.53 -11.93
C GLN A 216 -24.79 0.04 -12.17
N LYS A 217 -25.27 -0.34 -13.37
CA LYS A 217 -25.43 -1.75 -13.75
C LYS A 217 -24.07 -2.47 -13.83
N GLU A 218 -23.06 -1.82 -14.38
CA GLU A 218 -21.70 -2.38 -14.48
C GLU A 218 -21.06 -2.56 -13.10
N LEU A 219 -21.28 -1.63 -12.17
CA LEU A 219 -20.82 -1.72 -10.79
C LEU A 219 -21.53 -2.85 -10.01
N GLU A 220 -22.85 -2.99 -10.19
CA GLU A 220 -23.62 -4.08 -9.57
C GLU A 220 -23.17 -5.46 -10.10
N GLU A 221 -22.91 -5.60 -11.42
CA GLU A 221 -22.40 -6.83 -12.02
C GLU A 221 -20.98 -7.17 -11.52
N ARG A 222 -20.12 -6.15 -11.40
CA ARG A 222 -18.75 -6.33 -10.90
C ARG A 222 -18.74 -6.74 -9.43
N ASN A 223 -19.59 -6.13 -8.62
CA ASN A 223 -19.75 -6.46 -7.20
C ASN A 223 -20.31 -7.89 -7.00
N GLN A 224 -21.27 -8.30 -7.83
CA GLN A 224 -21.81 -9.65 -7.79
C GLN A 224 -20.77 -10.70 -8.23
N ASN A 225 -19.95 -10.40 -9.25
CA ASN A 225 -18.86 -11.28 -9.67
C ASN A 225 -17.78 -11.42 -8.58
N GLY A 226 -17.37 -10.32 -7.94
CA GLY A 226 -16.41 -10.36 -6.84
C GLY A 226 -16.90 -11.16 -5.64
N GLN A 227 -18.19 -11.07 -5.30
CA GLN A 227 -18.79 -11.89 -4.25
C GLN A 227 -18.84 -13.37 -4.62
N GLN A 228 -19.16 -13.71 -5.87
CA GLN A 228 -19.19 -15.11 -6.33
C GLN A 228 -17.78 -15.73 -6.36
N GLU A 229 -16.76 -14.99 -6.77
CA GLU A 229 -15.36 -15.46 -6.72
C GLU A 229 -14.88 -15.67 -5.28
N SER A 230 -15.21 -14.76 -4.36
CA SER A 230 -14.82 -14.90 -2.95
C SER A 230 -15.53 -16.08 -2.27
N GLU A 231 -16.80 -16.35 -2.61
CA GLU A 231 -17.51 -17.53 -2.12
C GLU A 231 -17.01 -18.84 -2.75
N ALA A 232 -16.56 -18.81 -4.01
CA ALA A 232 -15.95 -19.95 -4.67
C ALA A 232 -14.61 -20.32 -4.04
N ASN A 233 -13.73 -19.34 -3.82
CA ASN A 233 -12.44 -19.53 -3.16
C ASN A 233 -12.62 -20.05 -1.72
N ARG A 234 -13.59 -19.51 -0.98
CA ARG A 234 -13.89 -19.97 0.38
C ARG A 234 -14.41 -21.41 0.42
N ARG A 235 -15.16 -21.85 -0.60
CA ARG A 235 -15.62 -23.26 -0.73
C ARG A 235 -14.48 -24.20 -1.11
N GLU A 236 -13.51 -23.75 -1.89
CA GLU A 236 -12.32 -24.53 -2.21
C GLU A 236 -11.44 -24.72 -0.96
N GLU A 237 -11.22 -23.67 -0.17
CA GLU A 237 -10.47 -23.75 1.11
C GLU A 237 -11.17 -24.67 2.13
N GLU A 238 -12.50 -24.59 2.29
CA GLU A 238 -13.26 -25.48 3.18
C GLU A 238 -13.32 -26.94 2.67
N GLY A 239 -13.09 -27.13 1.35
CA GLY A 239 -13.01 -28.47 0.72
C GLY A 239 -11.66 -29.16 0.93
N GLU A 240 -10.58 -28.42 1.03
CA GLU A 240 -9.23 -28.97 1.24
C GLU A 240 -8.95 -29.41 2.68
N GLU A 241 -9.62 -28.85 3.68
CA GLU A 241 -9.50 -29.32 5.08
C GLU A 241 -10.07 -30.73 5.34
N LYS A 242 -10.86 -31.29 4.43
CA LYS A 242 -11.50 -32.62 4.59
C LYS A 242 -10.84 -33.76 3.84
N GLY A 243 -9.76 -33.51 3.08
CA GLY A 243 -9.08 -34.55 2.29
C GLY A 243 -7.59 -34.59 2.59
N GLY A 244 -7.16 -35.35 3.58
CA GLY A 244 -5.76 -35.51 3.94
C GLY A 244 -4.92 -36.16 2.85
N GLY A 245 -3.71 -35.69 2.66
CA GLY A 245 -2.54 -36.43 2.22
C GLY A 245 -2.22 -36.36 0.72
N GLY A 246 -1.10 -35.71 0.38
CA GLY A 246 -0.41 -35.90 -0.87
C GLY A 246 0.10 -34.61 -1.47
N GLY A 247 1.35 -34.29 -1.15
CA GLY A 247 2.03 -33.15 -1.71
C GLY A 247 2.16 -33.21 -3.22
N VAL A 248 2.03 -32.06 -3.88
CA VAL A 248 2.72 -31.77 -5.13
C VAL A 248 3.04 -30.28 -5.13
N ASP A 249 4.33 -30.02 -5.30
CA ASP A 249 4.92 -28.71 -5.55
C ASP A 249 4.13 -27.91 -6.58
N LYS A 250 3.73 -26.68 -6.23
CA LYS A 250 3.39 -25.66 -7.22
C LYS A 250 4.48 -24.61 -7.23
N PRO A 251 5.19 -24.45 -8.37
CA PRO A 251 6.19 -23.40 -8.52
C PRO A 251 5.49 -22.10 -8.84
N TRP A 252 5.74 -21.10 -8.03
CA TRP A 252 5.82 -19.68 -8.32
C TRP A 252 5.77 -18.73 -7.14
#